data_f67a56877dc4464214bf47c44c1cc4d5
#
_entry.id   f67a56877dc4464214bf47c44c1cc4d5
#
_cell.length_a   1.000
_cell.length_b   1.000
_cell.length_c   1.000
_cell.angle_alpha   90.00
_cell.angle_beta   90.00
_cell.angle_gamma   90.00
#
_symmetry.space_group_name_H-M   'P 1'
#
loop_
_entity.id
_entity.type
_entity.pdbx_description
1 polymer ?
#
loop_
_entity_poly.entity_id
_entity_poly.type
_entity_poly.pdbx_seq_one_letter_code
_entity_poly.pdbx_strand_id
1 'polypeptide(L)'
;MKDIIGYEGLYAITSCGKVWSYKSKKFLKPHKDKAGFLRTNLHKDKEIKHYYIHRLVAEAYLPNPDNLRQVRHKDENKENNALPNLEWCPMNYQKCNKKPRKPVYCLELNKTFDGAAAAARELGLGSGNITSCCTGKRKTCGGYHWRY
;
A
#
# COMPACT_ATOMS: atom_id res chain seq x y z
N MET A 1 16.00 20.02 5.42
CA MET A 1 16.84 18.80 5.29
C MET A 1 17.23 18.35 6.69
N LYS A 2 17.11 17.07 6.99
CA LYS A 2 17.48 16.47 8.29
C LYS A 2 18.47 15.34 8.07
N ASP A 3 19.42 15.16 8.99
CA ASP A 3 20.36 14.06 8.93
C ASP A 3 19.64 12.71 9.09
N ILE A 4 20.11 11.71 8.35
CA ILE A 4 19.57 10.34 8.44
C ILE A 4 20.08 9.70 9.73
N ILE A 5 19.18 9.13 10.52
CA ILE A 5 19.50 8.47 11.79
C ILE A 5 20.52 7.35 11.56
N GLY A 6 21.62 7.38 12.31
CA GLY A 6 22.75 6.46 12.16
C GLY A 6 23.76 6.85 11.07
N TYR A 7 23.49 7.93 10.33
CA TYR A 7 24.34 8.46 9.25
C TYR A 7 24.53 9.98 9.37
N GLU A 8 24.46 10.50 10.57
CA GLU A 8 24.62 11.92 10.88
C GLU A 8 25.95 12.43 10.33
N GLY A 9 25.95 13.59 9.68
CA GLY A 9 27.14 14.15 9.02
C GLY A 9 27.59 13.44 7.73
N LEU A 10 26.98 12.31 7.37
CA LEU A 10 27.26 11.58 6.12
C LEU A 10 26.17 11.79 5.09
N TYR A 11 24.91 11.67 5.51
CA TYR A 11 23.76 11.81 4.63
C TYR A 11 22.61 12.53 5.32
N ALA A 12 21.86 13.31 4.53
CA ALA A 12 20.62 13.96 4.98
C ALA A 12 19.48 13.66 4.01
N ILE A 13 18.23 13.75 4.49
CA ILE A 13 17.01 13.54 3.72
C ILE A 13 16.18 14.82 3.69
N THR A 14 15.62 15.15 2.53
CA THR A 14 14.68 16.24 2.38
C THR A 14 13.24 15.76 2.60
N SER A 15 12.33 16.68 2.89
CA SER A 15 10.90 16.37 3.02
C SER A 15 10.24 15.89 1.71
N CYS A 16 10.89 16.08 0.57
CA CYS A 16 10.43 15.58 -0.73
C CYS A 16 11.08 14.25 -1.16
N GLY A 17 11.88 13.62 -0.28
CA GLY A 17 12.47 12.31 -0.53
C GLY A 17 13.79 12.33 -1.32
N LYS A 18 14.51 13.45 -1.33
CA LYS A 18 15.86 13.53 -1.92
C LYS A 18 16.92 13.30 -0.84
N VAL A 19 17.89 12.43 -1.11
CA VAL A 19 18.99 12.11 -0.21
C VAL A 19 20.23 12.90 -0.61
N TRP A 20 20.75 13.69 0.32
CA TRP A 20 21.97 14.45 0.15
C TRP A 20 23.16 13.69 0.73
N SER A 21 24.28 13.66 0.00
CA SER A 21 25.55 13.12 0.47
C SER A 21 26.51 14.28 0.78
N TYR A 22 26.92 14.41 2.03
CA TYR A 22 27.90 15.43 2.45
C TYR A 22 29.28 15.18 1.85
N LYS A 23 29.68 13.91 1.71
CA LYS A 23 30.99 13.55 1.13
C LYS A 23 31.09 13.92 -0.34
N SER A 24 30.08 13.59 -1.15
CA SER A 24 30.09 13.86 -2.58
C SER A 24 29.47 15.23 -2.94
N LYS A 25 28.91 15.93 -1.97
CA LYS A 25 28.25 17.25 -2.12
C LYS A 25 27.21 17.27 -3.25
N LYS A 26 26.39 16.21 -3.30
CA LYS A 26 25.33 16.05 -4.31
C LYS A 26 24.17 15.22 -3.80
N PHE A 27 23.02 15.34 -4.48
CA PHE A 27 21.90 14.45 -4.25
C PHE A 27 22.17 13.08 -4.88
N LEU A 28 21.86 12.00 -4.14
CA LEU A 28 21.95 10.64 -4.64
C LEU A 28 20.80 10.35 -5.59
N LYS A 29 21.08 9.64 -6.67
CA LYS A 29 20.06 9.16 -7.58
C LYS A 29 19.39 7.92 -6.98
N PRO A 30 18.07 7.94 -6.75
CA PRO A 30 17.37 6.75 -6.28
C PRO A 30 17.26 5.71 -7.39
N HIS A 31 17.12 4.44 -7.00
CA HIS A 31 16.82 3.35 -7.92
C HIS A 31 15.54 2.65 -7.51
N LYS A 32 14.82 2.11 -8.48
CA LYS A 32 13.55 1.42 -8.30
C LYS A 32 13.79 -0.07 -8.05
N ASP A 33 13.12 -0.65 -7.06
CA ASP A 33 13.14 -2.10 -6.86
C ASP A 33 12.10 -2.81 -7.77
N LYS A 34 12.06 -4.14 -7.70
CA LYS A 34 11.12 -4.95 -8.50
C LYS A 34 9.64 -4.65 -8.18
N ALA A 35 9.35 -4.17 -6.98
CA ALA A 35 8.01 -3.81 -6.54
C ALA A 35 7.62 -2.36 -6.87
N GLY A 36 8.54 -1.57 -7.43
CA GLY A 36 8.33 -0.17 -7.83
C GLY A 36 8.63 0.87 -6.74
N PHE A 37 9.19 0.46 -5.60
CA PHE A 37 9.60 1.39 -4.54
C PHE A 37 10.97 2.00 -4.83
N LEU A 38 11.13 3.27 -4.49
CA LEU A 38 12.42 3.95 -4.60
C LEU A 38 13.32 3.62 -3.39
N ARG A 39 14.54 3.22 -3.68
CA ARG A 39 15.58 2.91 -2.69
C ARG A 39 16.85 3.70 -2.94
N THR A 40 17.67 3.82 -1.91
CA THR A 40 19.01 4.39 -1.98
C THR A 40 20.00 3.51 -1.22
N ASN A 41 21.25 3.61 -1.60
CA ASN A 41 22.35 2.90 -0.94
C ASN A 41 23.13 3.90 -0.10
N LEU A 42 23.28 3.61 1.18
CA LEU A 42 24.08 4.40 2.10
C LEU A 42 25.34 3.62 2.49
N HIS A 43 26.47 4.30 2.44
CA HIS A 43 27.77 3.73 2.74
C HIS A 43 28.27 4.26 4.07
N LYS A 44 28.62 3.37 4.99
CA LYS A 44 29.26 3.70 6.26
C LYS A 44 30.18 2.56 6.68
N ASP A 45 31.39 2.89 7.19
CA ASP A 45 32.35 1.90 7.71
C ASP A 45 32.65 0.73 6.75
N LYS A 46 32.75 1.03 5.44
CA LYS A 46 32.93 0.05 4.34
C LYS A 46 31.71 -0.88 4.11
N GLU A 47 30.61 -0.68 4.82
CA GLU A 47 29.35 -1.39 4.60
C GLU A 47 28.42 -0.58 3.70
N ILE A 48 27.62 -1.29 2.91
CA ILE A 48 26.57 -0.73 2.05
C ILE A 48 25.24 -1.26 2.56
N LYS A 49 24.34 -0.34 2.94
CA LYS A 49 22.96 -0.71 3.33
C LYS A 49 21.95 -0.06 2.40
N HIS A 50 20.92 -0.82 2.09
CA HIS A 50 19.83 -0.38 1.24
C HIS A 50 18.67 0.14 2.07
N TYR A 51 18.18 1.33 1.76
CA TYR A 51 17.06 1.96 2.47
C TYR A 51 15.97 2.39 1.50
N TYR A 52 14.73 2.20 1.91
CA TYR A 52 13.60 2.77 1.20
C TYR A 52 13.48 4.26 1.50
N ILE A 53 13.31 5.07 0.47
CA ILE A 53 13.25 6.53 0.60
C ILE A 53 12.05 6.96 1.43
N HIS A 54 10.86 6.39 1.22
CA HIS A 54 9.68 6.70 2.00
C HIS A 54 9.88 6.44 3.52
N ARG A 55 10.64 5.40 3.88
CA ARG A 55 10.95 5.13 5.28
C ARG A 55 11.91 6.15 5.86
N LEU A 56 12.94 6.55 5.12
CA LEU A 56 13.87 7.59 5.57
C LEU A 56 13.15 8.93 5.81
N VAL A 57 12.22 9.30 4.93
CA VAL A 57 11.40 10.52 5.11
C VAL A 57 10.51 10.40 6.34
N ALA A 58 9.83 9.27 6.52
CA ALA A 58 8.94 9.06 7.66
C ALA A 58 9.70 9.06 8.98
N GLU A 59 10.83 8.38 9.06
CA GLU A 59 11.68 8.34 10.27
C GLU A 59 12.26 9.71 10.64
N ALA A 60 12.58 10.54 9.64
CA ALA A 60 13.15 11.86 9.86
C ALA A 60 12.11 12.93 10.24
N TYR A 61 10.90 12.87 9.70
CA TYR A 61 9.92 13.96 9.75
C TYR A 61 8.58 13.60 10.40
N LEU A 62 8.17 12.33 10.40
CA LEU A 62 6.89 11.92 10.96
C LEU A 62 7.05 11.36 12.36
N PRO A 63 6.31 11.87 13.36
CA PRO A 63 6.29 11.27 14.69
C PRO A 63 5.68 9.85 14.62
N ASN A 64 6.22 8.93 15.41
CA ASN A 64 5.76 7.54 15.48
C ASN A 64 5.57 7.11 16.94
N PRO A 65 4.59 7.69 17.67
CA PRO A 65 4.39 7.39 19.08
C PRO A 65 3.97 5.94 19.34
N ASP A 66 3.29 5.32 18.40
CA ASP A 66 2.82 3.93 18.50
C ASP A 66 3.86 2.91 18.01
N ASN A 67 5.06 3.35 17.65
CA ASN A 67 6.16 2.53 17.14
C ASN A 67 5.75 1.61 15.99
N LEU A 68 5.02 2.15 15.04
CA LEU A 68 4.55 1.44 13.84
C LEU A 68 5.73 1.12 12.92
N ARG A 69 5.66 0.00 12.23
CA ARG A 69 6.76 -0.51 11.42
C ARG A 69 6.61 -0.29 9.92
N GLN A 70 5.41 0.09 9.47
CA GLN A 70 5.12 0.28 8.05
C GLN A 70 4.77 1.72 7.74
N VAL A 71 5.18 2.17 6.55
CA VAL A 71 4.84 3.46 5.98
C VAL A 71 4.06 3.21 4.70
N ARG A 72 2.96 3.90 4.50
CA ARG A 72 2.19 3.85 3.26
C ARG A 72 2.22 5.17 2.50
N HIS A 73 2.00 5.08 1.20
CA HIS A 73 1.76 6.23 0.32
C HIS A 73 0.24 6.46 0.25
N LYS A 74 -0.22 7.66 0.62
CA LYS A 74 -1.65 7.99 0.66
C LYS A 74 -2.32 7.92 -0.72
N ASP A 75 -1.58 8.31 -1.77
CA ASP A 75 -2.02 8.26 -3.17
C ASP A 75 -1.74 6.92 -3.86
N GLU A 76 -1.21 5.92 -3.13
CA GLU A 76 -0.76 4.63 -3.65
C GLU A 76 0.39 4.71 -4.69
N ASN A 77 0.93 5.90 -4.95
CA ASN A 77 2.07 6.09 -5.84
C ASN A 77 3.39 5.89 -5.07
N LYS A 78 4.04 4.77 -5.30
CA LYS A 78 5.29 4.36 -4.63
C LYS A 78 6.49 5.27 -4.92
N GLU A 79 6.41 6.12 -5.92
CA GLU A 79 7.44 7.08 -6.29
C GLU A 79 7.26 8.44 -5.62
N ASN A 80 6.05 8.74 -5.15
CA ASN A 80 5.74 10.00 -4.46
C ASN A 80 6.10 9.92 -2.98
N ASN A 81 7.37 10.15 -2.66
CA ASN A 81 7.92 10.10 -1.31
C ASN A 81 7.89 11.45 -0.60
N ALA A 82 7.05 12.38 -1.03
CA ALA A 82 6.85 13.65 -0.35
C ALA A 82 6.18 13.44 1.01
N LEU A 83 6.64 14.18 2.02
CA LEU A 83 6.17 14.07 3.40
C LEU A 83 4.63 14.09 3.55
N PRO A 84 3.87 15.00 2.90
CA PRO A 84 2.41 15.02 3.02
C PRO A 84 1.71 13.76 2.51
N ASN A 85 2.39 12.99 1.64
CA ASN A 85 1.85 11.75 1.06
C ASN A 85 2.15 10.50 1.87
N LEU A 86 2.96 10.60 2.93
CA LEU A 86 3.38 9.46 3.74
C LEU A 86 2.68 9.45 5.09
N GLU A 87 2.40 8.24 5.58
CA GLU A 87 1.92 8.04 6.95
C GLU A 87 2.37 6.70 7.52
N TRP A 88 2.56 6.64 8.82
CA TRP A 88 2.77 5.38 9.53
C TRP A 88 1.48 4.57 9.58
N CYS A 89 1.58 3.27 9.36
CA CYS A 89 0.43 2.37 9.40
C CYS A 89 0.74 1.06 10.13
N PRO A 90 -0.26 0.43 10.78
CA PRO A 90 -0.09 -0.87 11.39
C PRO A 90 0.09 -1.98 10.34
N MET A 91 0.78 -3.07 10.72
CA MET A 91 1.07 -4.18 9.81
C MET A 91 -0.17 -4.80 9.14
N ASN A 92 -1.32 -4.70 9.77
CA ASN A 92 -2.58 -5.23 9.24
C ASN A 92 -3.34 -4.26 8.33
N TYR A 93 -2.80 -3.07 8.09
CA TYR A 93 -3.47 -2.03 7.32
C TYR A 93 -3.83 -2.45 5.89
N GLN A 94 -2.97 -3.23 5.23
CA GLN A 94 -3.24 -3.75 3.89
C GLN A 94 -4.44 -4.71 3.83
N LYS A 95 -4.80 -5.34 4.96
CA LYS A 95 -6.02 -6.16 5.04
C LYS A 95 -7.29 -5.30 5.12
N CYS A 96 -7.18 -4.06 5.56
CA CYS A 96 -8.31 -3.12 5.68
C CYS A 96 -8.62 -2.39 4.37
N ASN A 97 -7.63 -2.26 3.47
CA ASN A 97 -7.79 -1.66 2.13
C ASN A 97 -8.19 -2.70 1.07
N LYS A 98 -8.97 -3.69 1.43
CA LYS A 98 -9.68 -4.46 0.42
C LYS A 98 -10.57 -3.46 -0.32
N LYS A 99 -10.39 -3.36 -1.66
CA LYS A 99 -11.31 -2.63 -2.53
C LYS A 99 -12.73 -2.91 -2.06
N PRO A 100 -13.59 -1.90 -1.95
CA PRO A 100 -14.97 -2.14 -1.55
C PRO A 100 -15.53 -3.25 -2.44
N ARG A 101 -16.04 -4.28 -1.80
CA ARG A 101 -16.63 -5.42 -2.51
C ARG A 101 -17.82 -4.87 -3.28
N LYS A 102 -17.93 -5.20 -4.56
CA LYS A 102 -19.12 -4.85 -5.32
C LYS A 102 -20.31 -5.56 -4.69
N PRO A 103 -21.35 -4.85 -4.23
CA PRO A 103 -22.54 -5.49 -3.72
C PRO A 103 -23.20 -6.30 -4.84
N VAL A 104 -23.83 -7.42 -4.50
CA VAL A 104 -24.59 -8.24 -5.41
C VAL A 104 -26.05 -8.25 -5.02
N TYR A 105 -26.95 -8.17 -5.98
CA TYR A 105 -28.37 -8.16 -5.79
C TYR A 105 -28.98 -9.47 -6.30
N CYS A 106 -29.80 -10.12 -5.48
CA CYS A 106 -30.59 -11.28 -5.84
C CYS A 106 -32.00 -10.85 -6.20
N LEU A 107 -32.45 -11.14 -7.42
CA LEU A 107 -33.75 -10.71 -7.91
C LEU A 107 -34.91 -11.40 -7.20
N GLU A 108 -34.81 -12.70 -6.99
CA GLU A 108 -35.88 -13.50 -6.38
C GLU A 108 -36.05 -13.23 -4.90
N LEU A 109 -34.96 -12.96 -4.18
CA LEU A 109 -35.01 -12.63 -2.76
C LEU A 109 -35.20 -11.14 -2.49
N ASN A 110 -35.14 -10.32 -3.54
CA ASN A 110 -35.19 -8.85 -3.44
C ASN A 110 -34.23 -8.31 -2.37
N LYS A 111 -33.02 -8.87 -2.32
CA LYS A 111 -32.02 -8.60 -1.27
C LYS A 111 -30.65 -8.28 -1.85
N THR A 112 -30.01 -7.27 -1.29
CA THR A 112 -28.61 -6.91 -1.61
C THR A 112 -27.66 -7.50 -0.58
N PHE A 113 -26.55 -8.05 -1.03
CA PHE A 113 -25.46 -8.60 -0.20
C PHE A 113 -24.20 -7.79 -0.40
N ASP A 114 -23.35 -7.70 0.63
CA ASP A 114 -22.07 -6.98 0.60
C ASP A 114 -21.01 -7.57 -0.36
N GLY A 115 -21.39 -8.52 -1.17
CA GLY A 115 -20.57 -9.16 -2.20
C GLY A 115 -20.94 -10.62 -2.39
N ALA A 116 -20.46 -11.19 -3.50
CA ALA A 116 -20.74 -12.58 -3.86
C ALA A 116 -20.35 -13.60 -2.77
N ALA A 117 -19.28 -13.34 -2.00
CA ALA A 117 -18.87 -14.23 -0.91
C ALA A 117 -19.82 -14.20 0.30
N ALA A 118 -20.45 -13.06 0.58
CA ALA A 118 -21.45 -12.93 1.64
C ALA A 118 -22.74 -13.68 1.25
N ALA A 119 -23.22 -13.47 0.03
CA ALA A 119 -24.36 -14.20 -0.53
C ALA A 119 -24.11 -15.72 -0.55
N ALA A 120 -22.93 -16.14 -0.97
CA ALA A 120 -22.53 -17.53 -1.03
C ALA A 120 -22.59 -18.24 0.34
N ARG A 121 -22.11 -17.57 1.39
CA ARG A 121 -22.15 -18.09 2.75
C ARG A 121 -23.57 -18.23 3.31
N GLU A 122 -24.40 -17.22 3.05
CA GLU A 122 -25.78 -17.19 3.56
C GLU A 122 -26.66 -18.24 2.87
N LEU A 123 -26.45 -18.48 1.57
CA LEU A 123 -27.29 -19.36 0.75
C LEU A 123 -26.65 -20.70 0.41
N GLY A 124 -25.44 -20.98 0.91
CA GLY A 124 -24.72 -22.22 0.62
C GLY A 124 -24.30 -22.39 -0.85
N LEU A 125 -24.07 -21.29 -1.56
CA LEU A 125 -23.73 -21.26 -2.99
C LEU A 125 -22.24 -20.99 -3.23
N GLY A 126 -21.78 -21.21 -4.46
CA GLY A 126 -20.42 -20.85 -4.86
C GLY A 126 -20.29 -19.36 -5.21
N SER A 127 -19.41 -18.62 -4.55
CA SER A 127 -19.20 -17.18 -4.81
C SER A 127 -18.74 -16.89 -6.25
N GLY A 128 -17.93 -17.78 -6.84
CA GLY A 128 -17.52 -17.69 -8.24
C GLY A 128 -18.69 -17.82 -9.22
N ASN A 129 -19.67 -18.68 -8.89
CA ASN A 129 -20.87 -18.86 -9.69
C ASN A 129 -21.78 -17.62 -9.65
N ILE A 130 -21.93 -17.01 -8.47
CA ILE A 130 -22.67 -15.74 -8.29
C ILE A 130 -22.01 -14.63 -9.12
N THR A 131 -20.68 -14.50 -9.03
CA THR A 131 -19.93 -13.54 -9.85
C THR A 131 -20.11 -13.78 -11.34
N SER A 132 -20.14 -15.04 -11.78
CA SER A 132 -20.38 -15.38 -13.19
C SER A 132 -21.79 -15.00 -13.65
N CYS A 133 -22.79 -15.07 -12.78
CA CYS A 133 -24.13 -14.56 -13.09
C CYS A 133 -24.13 -13.03 -13.21
N CYS A 134 -23.49 -12.31 -12.27
CA CYS A 134 -23.40 -10.85 -12.32
C CYS A 134 -22.69 -10.33 -13.57
N THR A 135 -21.71 -11.08 -14.11
CA THR A 135 -20.95 -10.72 -15.31
C THR A 135 -21.58 -11.23 -16.61
N GLY A 136 -22.74 -11.88 -16.54
CA GLY A 136 -23.47 -12.41 -17.71
C GLY A 136 -22.90 -13.72 -18.27
N LYS A 137 -21.88 -14.31 -17.67
CA LYS A 137 -21.34 -15.62 -18.11
C LYS A 137 -22.25 -16.80 -17.77
N ARG A 138 -23.17 -16.62 -16.83
CA ARG A 138 -24.11 -17.60 -16.35
C ARG A 138 -25.47 -16.97 -16.12
N LYS A 139 -26.57 -17.68 -16.42
CA LYS A 139 -27.91 -17.15 -16.23
C LYS A 139 -28.34 -17.14 -14.76
N THR A 140 -28.11 -18.25 -14.05
CA THR A 140 -28.55 -18.44 -12.67
C THR A 140 -27.49 -19.13 -11.83
N CYS A 141 -27.56 -18.94 -10.51
CA CYS A 141 -26.81 -19.69 -9.51
C CYS A 141 -27.73 -20.03 -8.35
N GLY A 142 -27.88 -21.34 -8.05
CA GLY A 142 -28.79 -21.83 -7.01
C GLY A 142 -30.27 -21.55 -7.29
N GLY A 143 -30.68 -21.41 -8.55
CA GLY A 143 -32.04 -21.05 -8.95
C GLY A 143 -32.34 -19.56 -8.90
N TYR A 144 -31.36 -18.71 -8.53
CA TYR A 144 -31.51 -17.27 -8.41
C TYR A 144 -30.79 -16.51 -9.53
N HIS A 145 -31.33 -15.35 -9.90
CA HIS A 145 -30.70 -14.40 -10.81
C HIS A 145 -29.94 -13.35 -10.01
N TRP A 146 -28.72 -13.03 -10.45
CA TRP A 146 -27.80 -12.12 -9.77
C TRP A 146 -27.35 -10.99 -10.66
N ARG A 147 -27.21 -9.80 -10.07
CA ARG A 147 -26.64 -8.62 -10.72
C ARG A 147 -25.81 -7.78 -9.71
N TYR A 148 -24.96 -6.93 -10.25
CA TYR A 148 -24.30 -5.89 -9.45
C TYR A 148 -25.22 -4.71 -9.15
#